data_d1caffeb2828b8b4fd98744d6b90982d
#
_entry.id   d1caffeb2828b8b4fd98744d6b90982d
#
_cell.length_a   1.000
_cell.length_b   1.000
_cell.length_c   1.000
_cell.angle_alpha   90.00
_cell.angle_beta   90.00
_cell.angle_gamma   90.00
#
_symmetry.space_group_name_H-M   'P 1'
#
loop_
_entity.id
_entity.type
_entity.pdbx_description
1 polymer ?
#
loop_
_entity_poly.entity_id
_entity_poly.type
_entity_poly.pdbx_seq_one_letter_code
_entity_poly.pdbx_strand_id
1 'polypeptide(L)'
;MTAIEYRDEIVIIDCGMSFPEDDMYGIDVVIPDFSYIVKNADKVKGIIVTHGHEDHIGGIPYILTQIRVPVYATRITLGLIDNKLKERGITADLRSVTAGDKIRLGSFSIETIRTTHSVADAICFYIVTPAAALFHTGDFKLDYTPIDGEPINLQKFAEIGQRGVDIMLADSTNALRPGFTKSEKFVGEKLDGIFGRAKGRIIIATF
;
A
#
# COMPACT_ATOMS: atom_id res chain seq x y z
N MET A 1 5.44 -0.47 7.40
CA MET A 1 4.59 0.46 8.18
C MET A 1 5.34 1.75 8.44
N THR A 2 4.72 2.91 8.17
CA THR A 2 5.28 4.25 8.45
C THR A 2 4.29 5.03 9.30
N ALA A 3 4.73 5.57 10.43
CA ALA A 3 3.92 6.47 11.26
C ALA A 3 4.41 7.91 11.06
N ILE A 4 3.49 8.81 10.73
CA ILE A 4 3.74 10.24 10.61
C ILE A 4 3.05 10.92 11.78
N GLU A 5 3.83 11.59 12.61
CA GLU A 5 3.32 12.34 13.75
C GLU A 5 3.52 13.85 13.56
N TYR A 6 2.46 14.61 13.79
CA TYR A 6 2.50 16.04 13.87
C TYR A 6 1.75 16.50 15.13
N ARG A 7 2.47 17.03 16.12
CA ARG A 7 1.94 17.37 17.47
C ARG A 7 1.30 16.13 18.12
N ASP A 8 0.02 16.22 18.46
CA ASP A 8 -0.76 15.16 19.08
C ASP A 8 -1.63 14.38 18.10
N GLU A 9 -1.18 14.23 16.87
CA GLU A 9 -1.91 13.52 15.83
C GLU A 9 -0.96 12.62 15.03
N ILE A 10 -1.40 11.38 14.81
CA ILE A 10 -0.65 10.35 14.09
C ILE A 10 -1.50 9.81 12.93
N VAL A 11 -0.88 9.68 11.76
CA VAL A 11 -1.42 8.93 10.62
C VAL A 11 -0.45 7.80 10.29
N ILE A 12 -1.00 6.61 10.07
CA ILE A 12 -0.22 5.42 9.73
C ILE A 12 -0.36 5.18 8.23
N ILE A 13 0.75 4.96 7.54
CA ILE A 13 0.79 4.51 6.14
C ILE A 13 1.21 3.05 6.13
N ASP A 14 0.35 2.20 5.59
CA ASP A 14 0.50 0.76 5.50
C ASP A 14 0.74 0.09 6.86
N CYS A 15 0.42 -1.16 6.96
CA CYS A 15 0.72 -1.99 8.11
C CYS A 15 0.86 -3.42 7.61
N GLY A 16 2.02 -3.74 7.10
CA GLY A 16 2.31 -5.02 6.48
C GLY A 16 2.81 -6.07 7.46
N MET A 17 3.08 -7.22 6.91
CA MET A 17 3.82 -8.30 7.57
C MET A 17 5.00 -8.71 6.70
N SER A 18 5.91 -9.47 7.24
CA SER A 18 6.92 -10.20 6.49
C SER A 18 6.87 -11.69 6.84
N PHE A 19 7.41 -12.51 5.95
CA PHE A 19 7.61 -13.92 6.25
C PHE A 19 8.81 -14.09 7.18
N PRO A 20 8.80 -15.12 8.06
CA PRO A 20 9.95 -15.41 8.92
C PRO A 20 11.16 -15.85 8.09
N GLU A 21 12.34 -15.60 8.60
CA GLU A 21 13.58 -16.15 8.05
C GLU A 21 13.70 -17.65 8.36
N ASP A 22 14.55 -18.37 7.63
CA ASP A 22 14.68 -19.83 7.72
C ASP A 22 15.09 -20.36 9.11
N ASP A 23 15.68 -19.51 9.95
CA ASP A 23 16.09 -19.84 11.32
C ASP A 23 15.01 -19.51 12.38
N MET A 24 13.91 -18.92 11.99
CA MET A 24 12.77 -18.58 12.88
C MET A 24 11.77 -19.72 13.00
N TYR A 25 12.20 -20.85 13.58
CA TYR A 25 11.36 -22.06 13.71
C TYR A 25 10.09 -21.80 14.53
N GLY A 26 8.93 -22.21 13.98
CA GLY A 26 7.62 -22.09 14.64
C GLY A 26 7.01 -20.67 14.60
N ILE A 27 7.60 -19.78 13.83
CA ILE A 27 7.04 -18.46 13.55
C ILE A 27 6.35 -18.50 12.18
N ASP A 28 5.07 -18.12 12.13
CA ASP A 28 4.30 -18.08 10.89
C ASP A 28 4.38 -16.71 10.18
N VAL A 29 4.45 -15.64 10.96
CA VAL A 29 4.49 -14.27 10.43
C VAL A 29 5.31 -13.35 11.34
N VAL A 30 5.92 -12.34 10.75
CA VAL A 30 6.60 -11.24 11.46
C VAL A 30 5.81 -9.96 11.21
N ILE A 31 5.43 -9.28 12.28
CA ILE A 31 4.68 -8.02 12.22
C ILE A 31 5.49 -6.88 12.86
N PRO A 32 5.22 -5.62 12.51
CA PRO A 32 5.86 -4.48 13.16
C PRO A 32 5.58 -4.44 14.66
N ASP A 33 6.48 -3.86 15.45
CA ASP A 33 6.21 -3.53 16.84
C ASP A 33 5.25 -2.32 16.92
N PHE A 34 4.05 -2.57 17.41
CA PHE A 34 3.01 -1.55 17.56
C PHE A 34 3.06 -0.81 18.92
N SER A 35 4.02 -1.08 19.77
CA SER A 35 4.07 -0.55 21.14
C SER A 35 3.93 0.96 21.22
N TYR A 36 4.59 1.68 20.31
CA TYR A 36 4.50 3.14 20.24
C TYR A 36 3.08 3.59 19.86
N ILE A 37 2.49 2.97 18.86
CA ILE A 37 1.15 3.29 18.36
C ILE A 37 0.09 2.99 19.41
N VAL A 38 0.20 1.84 20.08
CA VAL A 38 -0.75 1.44 21.14
C VAL A 38 -0.69 2.39 22.33
N LYS A 39 0.51 2.82 22.75
CA LYS A 39 0.68 3.82 23.81
C LYS A 39 0.09 5.20 23.46
N ASN A 40 -0.04 5.52 22.19
CA ASN A 40 -0.54 6.80 21.68
C ASN A 40 -1.83 6.60 20.85
N ALA A 41 -2.63 5.58 21.15
CA ALA A 41 -3.79 5.22 20.34
C ALA A 41 -4.83 6.34 20.20
N ASP A 42 -4.97 7.19 21.20
CA ASP A 42 -5.83 8.39 21.22
C ASP A 42 -5.42 9.46 20.21
N LYS A 43 -4.13 9.50 19.85
CA LYS A 43 -3.58 10.40 18.84
C LYS A 43 -3.77 9.90 17.41
N VAL A 44 -3.99 8.58 17.22
CA VAL A 44 -4.05 7.98 15.88
C VAL A 44 -5.36 8.37 15.17
N LYS A 45 -5.26 9.04 14.05
CA LYS A 45 -6.42 9.53 13.26
C LYS A 45 -6.89 8.51 12.22
N GLY A 46 -6.04 7.58 11.81
CA GLY A 46 -6.39 6.54 10.85
C GLY A 46 -5.18 5.87 10.23
N ILE A 47 -5.47 4.79 9.51
CA ILE A 47 -4.53 4.07 8.67
C ILE A 47 -4.90 4.35 7.21
N ILE A 48 -3.95 4.75 6.39
CA ILE A 48 -4.09 4.89 4.93
C ILE A 48 -3.25 3.83 4.26
N VAL A 49 -3.76 3.16 3.25
CA VAL A 49 -3.11 2.00 2.64
C VAL A 49 -2.89 2.22 1.16
N THR A 50 -1.66 1.97 0.72
CA THR A 50 -1.24 2.21 -0.66
C THR A 50 -1.80 1.17 -1.63
N HIS A 51 -1.75 -0.12 -1.27
CA HIS A 51 -2.21 -1.24 -2.09
C HIS A 51 -2.34 -2.54 -1.26
N GLY A 52 -2.79 -3.62 -1.91
CA GLY A 52 -3.26 -4.84 -1.24
C GLY A 52 -2.23 -5.97 -1.07
N HIS A 53 -0.91 -5.74 -1.23
CA HIS A 53 0.08 -6.78 -0.95
C HIS A 53 0.25 -7.03 0.56
N GLU A 54 0.68 -8.25 0.92
CA GLU A 54 0.80 -8.70 2.31
C GLU A 54 1.76 -7.86 3.15
N ASP A 55 2.85 -7.44 2.57
CA ASP A 55 3.85 -6.57 3.21
C ASP A 55 3.36 -5.13 3.42
N HIS A 56 2.14 -4.81 2.95
CA HIS A 56 1.44 -3.54 3.18
C HIS A 56 0.17 -3.68 4.02
N ILE A 57 -0.54 -4.82 3.96
CA ILE A 57 -1.81 -5.01 4.68
C ILE A 57 -1.80 -6.13 5.72
N GLY A 58 -0.83 -7.05 5.68
CA GLY A 58 -0.85 -8.26 6.49
C GLY A 58 -0.82 -8.03 8.01
N GLY A 59 -0.27 -6.90 8.46
CA GLY A 59 -0.26 -6.49 9.87
C GLY A 59 -1.55 -5.82 10.35
N ILE A 60 -2.43 -5.37 9.43
CA ILE A 60 -3.67 -4.62 9.78
C ILE A 60 -4.58 -5.39 10.75
N PRO A 61 -4.85 -6.70 10.56
CA PRO A 61 -5.68 -7.42 11.52
C PRO A 61 -5.10 -7.44 12.94
N TYR A 62 -3.79 -7.44 13.07
CA TYR A 62 -3.13 -7.48 14.37
C TYR A 62 -3.18 -6.13 15.08
N ILE A 63 -2.90 -5.02 14.39
CA ILE A 63 -2.97 -3.69 14.99
C ILE A 63 -4.40 -3.32 15.36
N LEU A 64 -5.40 -3.70 14.56
CA LEU A 64 -6.81 -3.41 14.84
C LEU A 64 -7.40 -4.19 16.01
N THR A 65 -6.73 -5.22 16.54
CA THR A 65 -7.09 -5.81 17.83
C THR A 65 -6.68 -4.93 19.02
N GLN A 66 -5.75 -4.00 18.81
CA GLN A 66 -5.18 -3.17 19.88
C GLN A 66 -5.65 -1.72 19.84
N ILE A 67 -6.00 -1.20 18.64
CA ILE A 67 -6.53 0.15 18.47
C ILE A 67 -7.78 0.15 17.58
N ARG A 68 -8.64 1.15 17.73
CA ARG A 68 -9.84 1.33 16.89
C ARG A 68 -9.75 2.63 16.13
N VAL A 69 -9.39 2.53 14.86
CA VAL A 69 -9.23 3.67 13.94
C VAL A 69 -9.77 3.33 12.57
N PRO A 70 -10.21 4.32 11.76
CA PRO A 70 -10.63 4.07 10.39
C PRO A 70 -9.45 3.65 9.51
N VAL A 71 -9.71 2.76 8.55
CA VAL A 71 -8.77 2.33 7.52
C VAL A 71 -9.24 2.84 6.16
N TYR A 72 -8.41 3.60 5.48
CA TYR A 72 -8.68 4.17 4.16
C TYR A 72 -7.85 3.45 3.10
N ALA A 73 -8.49 2.90 2.11
CA ALA A 73 -7.83 2.24 0.97
C ALA A 73 -8.74 2.22 -0.25
N THR A 74 -8.20 1.81 -1.39
CA THR A 74 -9.00 1.55 -2.58
C THR A 74 -9.93 0.35 -2.38
N ARG A 75 -10.97 0.24 -3.20
CA ARG A 75 -12.01 -0.77 -3.05
C ARG A 75 -11.46 -2.20 -3.08
N ILE A 76 -10.51 -2.48 -3.98
CA ILE A 76 -9.89 -3.82 -4.07
C ILE A 76 -9.08 -4.11 -2.81
N THR A 77 -8.24 -3.17 -2.39
CA THR A 77 -7.44 -3.30 -1.17
C THR A 77 -8.31 -3.49 0.08
N LEU A 78 -9.42 -2.76 0.20
CA LEU A 78 -10.38 -2.95 1.29
C LEU A 78 -11.03 -4.34 1.27
N GLY A 79 -11.32 -4.87 0.09
CA GLY A 79 -11.87 -6.23 -0.04
C GLY A 79 -10.91 -7.29 0.50
N LEU A 80 -9.61 -7.14 0.23
CA LEU A 80 -8.57 -8.01 0.76
C LEU A 80 -8.43 -7.88 2.29
N ILE A 81 -8.42 -6.64 2.79
CA ILE A 81 -8.37 -6.36 4.23
C ILE A 81 -9.61 -6.93 4.94
N ASP A 82 -10.81 -6.71 4.41
CA ASP A 82 -12.08 -7.20 4.99
C ASP A 82 -12.12 -8.73 5.11
N ASN A 83 -11.62 -9.45 4.09
CA ASN A 83 -11.50 -10.90 4.16
C ASN A 83 -10.60 -11.34 5.32
N LYS A 84 -9.42 -10.73 5.47
CA LYS A 84 -8.50 -11.02 6.58
C LYS A 84 -9.09 -10.71 7.95
N LEU A 85 -9.86 -9.63 8.07
CA LEU A 85 -10.54 -9.26 9.29
C LEU A 85 -11.64 -10.28 9.63
N LYS A 86 -12.44 -10.70 8.66
CA LYS A 86 -13.48 -11.72 8.81
C LYS A 86 -12.93 -13.06 9.28
N GLU A 87 -11.82 -13.52 8.74
CA GLU A 87 -11.14 -14.76 9.17
C GLU A 87 -10.79 -14.74 10.65
N ARG A 88 -10.58 -13.55 11.22
CA ARG A 88 -10.25 -13.34 12.64
C ARG A 88 -11.41 -12.85 13.50
N GLY A 89 -12.60 -12.70 12.93
CA GLY A 89 -13.79 -12.19 13.64
C GLY A 89 -13.67 -10.72 14.04
N ILE A 90 -12.86 -9.92 13.35
CA ILE A 90 -12.64 -8.50 13.64
C ILE A 90 -13.55 -7.65 12.76
N THR A 91 -14.19 -6.64 13.37
CA THR A 91 -14.94 -5.60 12.65
C THR A 91 -14.19 -4.28 12.73
N ALA A 92 -14.05 -3.58 11.59
CA ALA A 92 -13.35 -2.30 11.50
C ALA A 92 -14.13 -1.27 10.68
N ASP A 93 -13.79 0.02 10.87
CA ASP A 93 -14.29 1.13 10.06
C ASP A 93 -13.47 1.23 8.76
N LEU A 94 -13.95 0.60 7.69
CA LEU A 94 -13.31 0.56 6.38
C LEU A 94 -13.90 1.64 5.47
N ARG A 95 -13.07 2.55 4.97
CA ARG A 95 -13.47 3.70 4.17
C ARG A 95 -12.81 3.68 2.80
N SER A 96 -13.64 3.55 1.76
CA SER A 96 -13.15 3.51 0.38
C SER A 96 -12.72 4.89 -0.10
N VAL A 97 -11.57 4.89 -0.80
CA VAL A 97 -11.03 6.04 -1.52
C VAL A 97 -10.66 5.65 -2.94
N THR A 98 -10.58 6.64 -3.81
CA THR A 98 -10.12 6.49 -5.20
C THR A 98 -8.98 7.47 -5.50
N ALA A 99 -8.22 7.21 -6.55
CA ALA A 99 -7.20 8.16 -6.98
C ALA A 99 -7.82 9.52 -7.34
N GLY A 100 -7.26 10.59 -6.78
CA GLY A 100 -7.77 11.96 -6.89
C GLY A 100 -8.55 12.45 -5.66
N ASP A 101 -8.93 11.56 -4.76
CA ASP A 101 -9.62 11.94 -3.52
C ASP A 101 -8.72 12.74 -2.58
N LYS A 102 -9.34 13.57 -1.77
CA LYS A 102 -8.70 14.31 -0.68
C LYS A 102 -9.30 13.91 0.65
N ILE A 103 -8.47 13.39 1.54
CA ILE A 103 -8.84 12.97 2.88
C ILE A 103 -8.29 13.98 3.87
N ARG A 104 -9.06 14.31 4.89
CA ARG A 104 -8.58 15.09 6.03
C ARG A 104 -8.62 14.27 7.31
N LEU A 105 -7.45 14.09 7.90
CA LEU A 105 -7.28 13.39 9.18
C LEU A 105 -6.60 14.36 10.16
N GLY A 106 -7.40 15.04 10.96
CA GLY A 106 -6.90 16.12 11.83
C GLY A 106 -6.17 17.20 11.02
N SER A 107 -4.92 17.43 11.34
CA SER A 107 -4.03 18.39 10.67
C SER A 107 -3.46 17.90 9.33
N PHE A 108 -3.64 16.62 9.01
CA PHE A 108 -3.14 16.03 7.78
C PHE A 108 -4.16 16.21 6.64
N SER A 109 -3.71 16.81 5.54
CA SER A 109 -4.42 16.84 4.26
C SER A 109 -3.76 15.87 3.32
N ILE A 110 -4.47 14.82 2.93
CA ILE A 110 -3.93 13.68 2.18
C ILE A 110 -4.60 13.64 0.82
N GLU A 111 -3.82 13.71 -0.25
CA GLU A 111 -4.27 13.55 -1.63
C GLU A 111 -3.80 12.18 -2.13
N THR A 112 -4.75 11.38 -2.67
CA THR A 112 -4.48 10.09 -3.26
C THR A 112 -4.17 10.24 -4.74
N ILE A 113 -3.13 9.60 -5.23
CA ILE A 113 -2.68 9.71 -6.62
C ILE A 113 -2.51 8.31 -7.20
N ARG A 114 -2.99 8.10 -8.43
CA ARG A 114 -2.81 6.83 -9.13
C ARG A 114 -1.34 6.57 -9.40
N THR A 115 -0.91 5.37 -9.03
CA THR A 115 0.35 4.77 -9.47
C THR A 115 0.08 3.47 -10.21
N THR A 116 1.10 2.87 -10.78
CA THR A 116 1.05 1.54 -11.39
C THR A 116 1.97 0.59 -10.66
N HIS A 117 1.47 -0.61 -10.40
CA HIS A 117 2.19 -1.67 -9.71
C HIS A 117 1.73 -3.04 -10.24
N SER A 118 2.17 -4.15 -9.65
CA SER A 118 1.72 -5.50 -10.01
C SER A 118 0.32 -5.85 -9.49
N VAL A 119 -0.25 -5.03 -8.62
CA VAL A 119 -1.63 -5.14 -8.13
C VAL A 119 -2.46 -3.95 -8.60
N ALA A 120 -3.72 -4.20 -8.92
CA ALA A 120 -4.64 -3.17 -9.39
C ALA A 120 -4.97 -2.14 -8.29
N ASP A 121 -5.36 -0.93 -8.71
CA ASP A 121 -5.80 0.18 -7.85
C ASP A 121 -4.73 0.68 -6.87
N ALA A 122 -3.43 0.47 -7.14
CA ALA A 122 -2.38 1.03 -6.29
C ALA A 122 -2.39 2.56 -6.33
N ILE A 123 -2.21 3.17 -5.15
CA ILE A 123 -2.16 4.62 -4.97
C ILE A 123 -0.93 5.04 -4.16
N CYS A 124 -0.45 6.23 -4.43
CA CYS A 124 0.51 6.94 -3.61
C CYS A 124 -0.16 8.13 -2.92
N PHE A 125 0.54 8.74 -1.96
CA PHE A 125 0.00 9.80 -1.12
C PHE A 125 0.86 11.05 -1.18
N TYR A 126 0.20 12.20 -1.38
CA TYR A 126 0.76 13.51 -1.07
C TYR A 126 0.11 14.02 0.20
N ILE A 127 0.91 14.18 1.24
CA ILE A 127 0.46 14.48 2.61
C ILE A 127 1.01 15.83 3.02
N VAL A 128 0.11 16.76 3.34
CA VAL A 128 0.47 18.11 3.77
C VAL A 128 0.04 18.30 5.21
N THR A 129 0.99 18.79 6.01
CA THR A 129 0.77 19.26 7.37
C THR A 129 1.15 20.74 7.46
N PRO A 130 0.83 21.46 8.53
CA PRO A 130 1.34 22.84 8.72
C PRO A 130 2.86 22.96 8.80
N ALA A 131 3.59 21.85 8.99
CA ALA A 131 5.06 21.84 9.14
C ALA A 131 5.79 21.41 7.85
N ALA A 132 5.23 20.48 7.08
CA ALA A 132 5.92 19.88 5.93
C ALA A 132 4.94 19.22 4.96
N ALA A 133 5.38 19.09 3.71
CA ALA A 133 4.74 18.30 2.68
C ALA A 133 5.55 17.02 2.42
N LEU A 134 4.88 15.87 2.49
CA LEU A 134 5.47 14.55 2.26
C LEU A 134 4.89 13.91 1.00
N PHE A 135 5.71 13.16 0.28
CA PHE A 135 5.27 12.29 -0.79
C PHE A 135 5.68 10.85 -0.51
N HIS A 136 4.71 9.95 -0.43
CA HIS A 136 4.91 8.52 -0.24
C HIS A 136 4.48 7.78 -1.48
N THR A 137 5.39 7.11 -2.18
CA THR A 137 5.12 6.47 -3.46
C THR A 137 4.30 5.19 -3.33
N GLY A 138 4.27 4.56 -2.16
CA GLY A 138 3.97 3.14 -2.09
C GLY A 138 4.94 2.37 -2.99
N ASP A 139 4.59 1.15 -3.35
CA ASP A 139 5.29 0.41 -4.39
C ASP A 139 4.84 0.88 -5.76
N PHE A 140 5.78 1.08 -6.68
CA PHE A 140 5.45 1.58 -8.00
C PHE A 140 6.40 1.07 -9.09
N LYS A 141 5.91 1.11 -10.31
CA LYS A 141 6.73 1.07 -11.52
C LYS A 141 6.15 2.02 -12.57
N LEU A 142 6.99 2.52 -13.46
CA LEU A 142 6.54 3.30 -14.59
C LEU A 142 6.07 2.36 -15.70
N ASP A 143 4.78 2.03 -15.71
CA ASP A 143 4.16 1.21 -16.75
C ASP A 143 3.25 2.07 -17.61
N TYR A 144 3.59 2.21 -18.90
CA TYR A 144 2.82 2.97 -19.88
C TYR A 144 1.74 2.14 -20.57
N THR A 145 1.73 0.83 -20.36
CA THR A 145 0.75 -0.11 -20.92
C THR A 145 0.27 -1.10 -19.84
N PRO A 146 -0.28 -0.58 -18.72
CA PRO A 146 -0.77 -1.42 -17.65
C PRO A 146 -1.98 -2.26 -18.10
N ILE A 147 -2.25 -3.35 -17.40
CA ILE A 147 -3.36 -4.27 -17.75
C ILE A 147 -4.71 -3.61 -17.52
N ASP A 148 -4.85 -2.78 -16.49
CA ASP A 148 -6.08 -2.06 -16.16
C ASP A 148 -6.36 -0.86 -17.10
N GLY A 149 -5.46 -0.58 -18.04
CA GLY A 149 -5.62 0.41 -19.09
C GLY A 149 -5.32 1.85 -18.68
N GLU A 150 -5.10 2.13 -17.39
CA GLU A 150 -4.83 3.48 -16.91
C GLU A 150 -3.40 3.64 -16.41
N PRO A 151 -2.55 4.43 -17.10
CA PRO A 151 -1.16 4.62 -16.71
C PRO A 151 -1.03 5.44 -15.42
N ILE A 152 0.18 5.41 -14.85
CA ILE A 152 0.55 6.28 -13.75
C ILE A 152 0.30 7.76 -14.08
N ASN A 153 -0.21 8.53 -13.12
CA ASN A 153 -0.56 9.94 -13.32
C ASN A 153 0.66 10.86 -13.18
N LEU A 154 1.56 10.84 -14.19
CA LEU A 154 2.77 11.65 -14.19
C LEU A 154 2.50 13.16 -14.18
N GLN A 155 1.38 13.61 -14.79
CA GLN A 155 1.00 15.02 -14.73
C GLN A 155 0.77 15.45 -13.28
N LYS A 156 0.09 14.62 -12.50
CA LYS A 156 -0.16 14.89 -11.09
C LYS A 156 1.13 14.93 -10.27
N PHE A 157 2.09 14.06 -10.58
CA PHE A 157 3.41 14.09 -9.95
C PHE A 157 4.15 15.40 -10.25
N ALA A 158 4.11 15.87 -11.51
CA ALA A 158 4.70 17.17 -11.87
C ALA A 158 4.04 18.33 -11.13
N GLU A 159 2.71 18.36 -11.02
CA GLU A 159 1.97 19.36 -10.25
C GLU A 159 2.37 19.36 -8.77
N ILE A 160 2.53 18.18 -8.16
CA ILE A 160 2.97 18.03 -6.77
C ILE A 160 4.41 18.52 -6.61
N GLY A 161 5.30 18.18 -7.55
CA GLY A 161 6.67 18.68 -7.55
C GLY A 161 6.74 20.21 -7.60
N GLN A 162 5.84 20.86 -8.35
CA GLN A 162 5.73 22.32 -8.38
C GLN A 162 5.17 22.92 -7.09
N ARG A 163 4.28 22.21 -6.39
CA ARG A 163 3.74 22.63 -5.08
C ARG A 163 4.79 22.51 -3.96
N GLY A 164 5.81 21.69 -4.15
CA GLY A 164 6.88 21.41 -3.21
C GLY A 164 6.66 20.11 -2.43
N VAL A 165 7.76 19.42 -2.18
CA VAL A 165 7.86 18.20 -1.37
C VAL A 165 9.08 18.34 -0.48
N ASP A 166 8.88 18.35 0.83
CA ASP A 166 9.98 18.47 1.80
C ASP A 166 10.59 17.10 2.10
N ILE A 167 9.77 16.04 2.12
CA ILE A 167 10.19 14.67 2.42
C ILE A 167 9.58 13.72 1.38
N MET A 168 10.44 12.90 0.76
CA MET A 168 10.02 11.85 -0.16
C MET A 168 10.38 10.47 0.40
N LEU A 169 9.37 9.61 0.54
CA LEU A 169 9.53 8.20 0.87
C LEU A 169 9.24 7.41 -0.40
N ALA A 170 10.28 6.85 -1.02
CA ALA A 170 10.19 6.21 -2.32
C ALA A 170 10.57 4.73 -2.26
N ASP A 171 9.80 3.90 -2.96
CA ASP A 171 10.18 2.51 -3.25
C ASP A 171 11.54 2.47 -3.94
N SER A 172 12.40 1.58 -3.47
CA SER A 172 13.76 1.38 -3.97
C SER A 172 14.10 -0.11 -4.18
N THR A 173 13.10 -0.98 -4.22
CA THR A 173 13.23 -2.44 -4.24
C THR A 173 14.22 -2.94 -5.30
N ASN A 174 14.21 -2.40 -6.50
CA ASN A 174 15.11 -2.79 -7.59
C ASN A 174 16.18 -1.74 -7.91
N ALA A 175 16.45 -0.79 -7.03
CA ALA A 175 17.33 0.36 -7.32
C ALA A 175 18.77 -0.05 -7.69
N LEU A 176 19.26 -1.19 -7.20
CA LEU A 176 20.60 -1.70 -7.51
C LEU A 176 20.65 -2.63 -8.74
N ARG A 177 19.51 -2.96 -9.35
CA ARG A 177 19.46 -3.85 -10.50
C ARG A 177 19.59 -3.03 -11.79
N PRO A 178 20.51 -3.36 -12.69
CA PRO A 178 20.62 -2.67 -13.98
C PRO A 178 19.42 -3.01 -14.87
N GLY A 179 19.00 -2.04 -15.70
CA GLY A 179 17.89 -2.19 -16.64
C GLY A 179 16.59 -1.60 -16.10
N PHE A 180 15.46 -2.12 -16.58
CA PHE A 180 14.12 -1.68 -16.21
C PHE A 180 13.12 -2.84 -16.20
N THR A 181 12.06 -2.72 -15.44
CA THR A 181 10.98 -3.71 -15.34
C THR A 181 10.07 -3.61 -16.56
N LYS A 182 9.73 -4.76 -17.15
CA LYS A 182 8.79 -4.81 -18.28
C LYS A 182 7.36 -4.51 -17.82
N SER A 183 6.51 -4.08 -18.77
CA SER A 183 5.08 -3.90 -18.52
C SER A 183 4.39 -5.20 -18.09
N GLU A 184 3.36 -5.10 -17.26
CA GLU A 184 2.50 -6.23 -16.88
C GLU A 184 1.82 -6.87 -18.10
N LYS A 185 1.50 -6.10 -19.15
CA LYS A 185 0.97 -6.63 -20.40
C LYS A 185 1.88 -7.68 -21.00
N PHE A 186 3.21 -7.49 -20.93
CA PHE A 186 4.18 -8.47 -21.43
C PHE A 186 4.11 -9.80 -20.65
N VAL A 187 3.81 -9.76 -19.34
CA VAL A 187 3.62 -10.96 -18.52
C VAL A 187 2.41 -11.74 -19.01
N GLY A 188 1.28 -11.07 -19.27
CA GLY A 188 0.07 -11.66 -19.85
C GLY A 188 0.36 -12.38 -21.17
N GLU A 189 1.04 -11.72 -22.12
CA GLU A 189 1.41 -12.32 -23.41
C GLU A 189 2.29 -13.58 -23.24
N LYS A 190 3.18 -13.60 -22.24
CA LYS A 190 4.00 -14.79 -21.94
C LYS A 190 3.16 -15.92 -21.35
N LEU A 191 2.24 -15.62 -20.46
CA LEU A 191 1.32 -16.59 -19.87
C LEU A 191 0.41 -17.21 -20.94
N ASP A 192 -0.15 -16.42 -21.84
CA ASP A 192 -0.93 -16.89 -22.98
C ASP A 192 -0.14 -17.90 -23.85
N GLY A 193 1.10 -17.57 -24.13
CA GLY A 193 1.99 -18.46 -24.89
C GLY A 193 2.31 -19.76 -24.14
N ILE A 194 2.44 -19.74 -22.83
CA ILE A 194 2.68 -20.92 -21.99
C ILE A 194 1.41 -21.77 -21.94
N PHE A 195 0.25 -21.17 -21.66
CA PHE A 195 -1.04 -21.87 -21.57
C PHE A 195 -1.42 -22.49 -22.90
N GLY A 196 -1.24 -21.79 -24.01
CA GLY A 196 -1.53 -22.31 -25.35
C GLY A 196 -0.68 -23.53 -25.77
N ARG A 197 0.51 -23.69 -25.19
CA ARG A 197 1.38 -24.85 -25.47
C ARG A 197 1.23 -26.00 -24.46
N ALA A 198 0.59 -25.75 -23.32
CA ALA A 198 0.41 -26.77 -22.29
C ALA A 198 -0.49 -27.92 -22.79
N LYS A 199 -0.03 -29.16 -22.66
CA LYS A 199 -0.78 -30.37 -23.05
C LYS A 199 -1.39 -31.12 -21.87
N GLY A 200 -1.17 -30.63 -20.65
CA GLY A 200 -1.60 -31.29 -19.42
C GLY A 200 -2.21 -30.29 -18.44
N ARG A 201 -2.22 -30.66 -17.17
CA ARG A 201 -2.72 -29.80 -16.09
C ARG A 201 -1.81 -28.59 -15.91
N ILE A 202 -2.40 -27.41 -15.76
CA ILE A 202 -1.72 -26.18 -15.39
C ILE A 202 -1.97 -25.96 -13.89
N ILE A 203 -0.91 -25.71 -13.14
CA ILE A 203 -0.96 -25.35 -11.72
C ILE A 203 -0.40 -23.95 -11.61
N ILE A 204 -1.19 -23.04 -11.05
CA ILE A 204 -0.80 -21.66 -10.77
C ILE A 204 -0.73 -21.54 -9.25
N ALA A 205 0.44 -21.15 -8.71
CA ALA A 205 0.63 -20.83 -7.31
C ALA A 205 0.82 -19.33 -7.19
N THR A 206 0.03 -18.72 -6.33
CA THR A 206 0.09 -17.30 -6.00
C THR A 206 -0.33 -17.09 -4.56
N PHE A 207 0.00 -15.99 -3.98
CA PHE A 207 -0.44 -15.53 -2.66
C PHE A 207 -1.08 -14.15 -2.75
#